data_d3fcb5911762efde1cf1cec31222ea66
#
_entry.id   d3fcb5911762efde1cf1cec31222ea66
#
_cell.length_a   1.000
_cell.length_b   1.000
_cell.length_c   1.000
_cell.angle_alpha   90.00
_cell.angle_beta   90.00
_cell.angle_gamma   90.00
#
_symmetry.space_group_name_H-M   'P 1'
#
loop_
_entity.id
_entity.type
_entity.pdbx_description
1 polymer ?
#
loop_
_entity_poly.entity_id
_entity_poly.type
_entity_poly.pdbx_seq_one_letter_code
_entity_poly.pdbx_strand_id
1 'polypeptide(L)'
;MGKYDDIINLKRPASKHPKMSLYQKSAQFAPYSALTGYEGQVKETARLTDRRIELDEELKVILDMKIQVIQELISNKPELEVTYFIPDEKKDGGRYETILDNINKIDIYKQQIVMQNGAIIDIKEIIDINSDIFKNINQEKIRQIIGFTKDEIIEYLFKENSEEGICRNKKWQTIKNSNLWRRKL
;
A
#
# COMPACT_ATOMS: atom_id res chain seq x y z
N MET A 1 -14.00 44.91 16.25
CA MET A 1 -13.83 44.51 17.63
C MET A 1 -14.54 43.19 17.85
N GLY A 2 -13.81 42.15 18.28
CA GLY A 2 -14.39 40.83 18.52
C GLY A 2 -15.26 40.84 19.80
N LYS A 3 -16.25 39.98 19.88
CA LYS A 3 -17.23 39.87 20.96
C LYS A 3 -16.58 39.64 22.36
N TYR A 4 -15.31 39.26 22.41
CA TYR A 4 -14.60 38.87 23.65
C TYR A 4 -13.31 39.66 23.89
N ASP A 5 -13.04 40.72 23.12
CA ASP A 5 -11.79 41.52 23.21
C ASP A 5 -11.63 42.18 24.58
N ASP A 6 -12.72 42.46 25.26
CA ASP A 6 -12.80 43.06 26.59
C ASP A 6 -12.43 42.09 27.73
N ILE A 7 -12.61 40.79 27.51
CA ILE A 7 -12.41 39.78 28.57
C ILE A 7 -11.17 38.89 28.34
N ILE A 8 -10.62 38.86 27.13
CA ILE A 8 -9.52 37.95 26.75
C ILE A 8 -8.24 38.18 27.57
N ASN A 9 -8.03 39.45 28.00
CA ASN A 9 -6.85 39.86 28.78
C ASN A 9 -7.13 39.97 30.30
N LEU A 10 -8.36 39.67 30.75
CA LEU A 10 -8.67 39.70 32.15
C LEU A 10 -7.98 38.55 32.90
N LYS A 11 -7.36 38.90 34.04
CA LYS A 11 -6.78 37.86 34.91
C LYS A 11 -7.91 37.01 35.48
N ARG A 12 -7.72 35.71 35.41
CA ARG A 12 -8.66 34.76 36.03
C ARG A 12 -8.84 35.07 37.53
N PRO A 13 -10.07 35.22 38.00
CA PRO A 13 -10.32 35.43 39.44
C PRO A 13 -9.80 34.25 40.25
N ALA A 14 -9.32 34.52 41.47
CA ALA A 14 -8.85 33.47 42.37
C ALA A 14 -9.96 32.47 42.66
N SER A 15 -9.65 31.19 42.61
CA SER A 15 -10.62 30.15 42.95
C SER A 15 -10.99 30.23 44.42
N LYS A 16 -12.28 30.28 44.73
CA LYS A 16 -12.79 30.24 46.11
C LYS A 16 -12.60 28.88 46.77
N HIS A 17 -12.38 27.84 46.00
CA HIS A 17 -12.21 26.48 46.49
C HIS A 17 -10.78 26.00 46.30
N PRO A 18 -10.23 25.20 47.22
CA PRO A 18 -8.92 24.59 47.04
C PRO A 18 -8.91 23.67 45.81
N LYS A 19 -7.77 23.61 45.14
CA LYS A 19 -7.62 22.70 44.03
C LYS A 19 -7.65 21.24 44.50
N MET A 20 -8.38 20.41 43.82
CA MET A 20 -8.39 18.96 44.09
C MET A 20 -6.99 18.37 43.98
N SER A 21 -6.64 17.49 44.92
CA SER A 21 -5.41 16.67 44.82
C SER A 21 -5.46 15.72 43.63
N LEU A 22 -4.30 15.23 43.20
CA LEU A 22 -4.23 14.23 42.12
C LEU A 22 -5.02 12.95 42.48
N TYR A 23 -4.97 12.55 43.75
CA TYR A 23 -5.75 11.41 44.26
C TYR A 23 -7.26 11.64 44.11
N GLN A 24 -7.75 12.80 44.52
CA GLN A 24 -9.17 13.14 44.39
C GLN A 24 -9.62 13.20 42.91
N LYS A 25 -8.75 13.71 42.02
CA LYS A 25 -9.04 13.72 40.60
C LYS A 25 -9.11 12.31 40.03
N SER A 26 -8.16 11.44 40.38
CA SER A 26 -8.17 10.06 39.92
C SER A 26 -9.34 9.25 40.46
N ALA A 27 -9.75 9.51 41.72
CA ALA A 27 -10.91 8.87 42.33
C ALA A 27 -12.23 9.16 41.61
N GLN A 28 -12.33 10.28 40.89
CA GLN A 28 -13.52 10.60 40.09
C GLN A 28 -13.68 9.63 38.89
N PHE A 29 -12.56 9.07 38.38
CA PHE A 29 -12.56 8.12 37.27
C PHE A 29 -12.60 6.67 37.73
N ALA A 30 -12.44 6.39 39.03
CA ALA A 30 -12.47 5.03 39.56
C ALA A 30 -13.76 4.25 39.21
N PRO A 31 -14.98 4.85 39.23
CA PRO A 31 -16.18 4.15 38.82
C PRO A 31 -16.19 3.69 37.37
N TYR A 32 -15.47 4.38 36.48
CA TYR A 32 -15.43 4.01 35.06
C TYR A 32 -14.62 2.74 34.82
N SER A 33 -13.63 2.44 35.63
CA SER A 33 -12.84 1.21 35.54
C SER A 33 -13.64 -0.04 35.93
N ALA A 34 -14.75 0.12 36.65
CA ALA A 34 -15.65 -0.97 36.99
C ALA A 34 -16.64 -1.31 35.85
N LEU A 35 -16.74 -0.49 34.82
CA LEU A 35 -17.61 -0.75 33.68
C LEU A 35 -17.00 -1.84 32.78
N THR A 36 -17.73 -2.93 32.61
CA THR A 36 -17.33 -4.04 31.72
C THR A 36 -17.10 -3.51 30.31
N GLY A 37 -15.90 -3.75 29.77
CA GLY A 37 -15.52 -3.33 28.40
C GLY A 37 -15.00 -1.89 28.25
N TYR A 38 -15.06 -1.06 29.32
CA TYR A 38 -14.60 0.33 29.26
C TYR A 38 -13.11 0.43 28.86
N GLU A 39 -12.25 -0.38 29.48
CA GLU A 39 -10.81 -0.41 29.13
C GLU A 39 -10.58 -0.80 27.68
N GLY A 40 -11.35 -1.77 27.15
CA GLY A 40 -11.29 -2.18 25.77
C GLY A 40 -11.64 -1.04 24.82
N GLN A 41 -12.68 -0.29 25.15
CA GLN A 41 -13.10 0.87 24.35
C GLN A 41 -12.08 2.01 24.39
N VAL A 42 -11.48 2.27 25.54
CA VAL A 42 -10.41 3.28 25.68
C VAL A 42 -9.18 2.87 24.86
N LYS A 43 -8.75 1.61 24.95
CA LYS A 43 -7.65 1.08 24.13
C LYS A 43 -7.93 1.18 22.64
N GLU A 44 -9.15 0.83 22.25
CA GLU A 44 -9.57 0.94 20.85
C GLU A 44 -9.60 2.39 20.36
N THR A 45 -10.08 3.31 21.19
CA THR A 45 -10.07 4.75 20.87
C THR A 45 -8.65 5.29 20.74
N ALA A 46 -7.72 4.83 21.59
CA ALA A 46 -6.31 5.23 21.55
C ALA A 46 -5.51 4.55 20.45
N ARG A 47 -6.01 3.45 19.86
CA ARG A 47 -5.35 2.74 18.76
C ARG A 47 -5.27 3.65 17.54
N LEU A 48 -4.06 3.84 17.02
CA LEU A 48 -3.81 4.62 15.82
C LEU A 48 -4.02 3.75 14.58
N THR A 49 -4.55 4.35 13.54
CA THR A 49 -4.66 3.79 12.20
C THR A 49 -3.96 4.71 11.23
N ASP A 50 -3.35 4.15 10.20
CA ASP A 50 -2.75 4.90 9.12
C ASP A 50 -3.81 5.32 8.11
N ARG A 51 -3.60 6.47 7.48
CA ARG A 51 -4.44 6.89 6.36
C ARG A 51 -4.04 6.16 5.10
N ARG A 52 -5.02 5.80 4.28
CA ARG A 52 -4.77 5.25 2.96
C ARG A 52 -4.08 6.29 2.08
N ILE A 53 -2.97 5.91 1.47
CA ILE A 53 -2.26 6.72 0.47
C ILE A 53 -2.95 6.52 -0.87
N GLU A 54 -3.39 7.61 -1.49
CA GLU A 54 -3.85 7.57 -2.87
C GLU A 54 -2.64 7.69 -3.79
N LEU A 55 -2.46 6.68 -4.64
CA LEU A 55 -1.39 6.67 -5.63
C LEU A 55 -1.71 7.66 -6.75
N ASP A 56 -0.70 8.41 -7.17
CA ASP A 56 -0.77 9.23 -8.37
C ASP A 56 -0.95 8.35 -9.62
N GLU A 57 -1.52 8.90 -10.68
CA GLU A 57 -1.79 8.17 -11.92
C GLU A 57 -0.51 7.57 -12.53
N GLU A 58 0.63 8.25 -12.42
CA GLU A 58 1.92 7.74 -12.88
C GLU A 58 2.32 6.47 -12.12
N LEU A 59 2.16 6.45 -10.80
CA LEU A 59 2.47 5.28 -9.97
C LEU A 59 1.52 4.12 -10.25
N LYS A 60 0.24 4.40 -10.53
CA LYS A 60 -0.73 3.37 -10.94
C LYS A 60 -0.33 2.72 -12.26
N VAL A 61 0.10 3.52 -13.25
CA VAL A 61 0.60 3.00 -14.53
C VAL A 61 1.83 2.10 -14.33
N ILE A 62 2.78 2.53 -13.48
CA ILE A 62 3.97 1.74 -13.16
C ILE A 62 3.58 0.41 -12.50
N LEU A 63 2.63 0.45 -11.57
CA LEU A 63 2.16 -0.73 -10.86
C LEU A 63 1.47 -1.71 -11.83
N ASP A 64 0.64 -1.20 -12.73
CA ASP A 64 -0.03 -2.00 -13.75
C ASP A 64 0.98 -2.69 -14.69
N MET A 65 2.02 -1.96 -15.11
CA MET A 65 3.12 -2.55 -15.89
C MET A 65 3.85 -3.66 -15.11
N LYS A 66 4.18 -3.44 -13.83
CA LYS A 66 4.80 -4.45 -12.98
C LYS A 66 3.93 -5.71 -12.92
N ILE A 67 2.62 -5.56 -12.72
CA ILE A 67 1.67 -6.67 -12.68
C ILE A 67 1.60 -7.42 -14.02
N GLN A 68 1.63 -6.71 -15.15
CA GLN A 68 1.65 -7.33 -16.46
C GLN A 68 2.91 -8.18 -16.68
N VAL A 69 4.08 -7.65 -16.32
CA VAL A 69 5.36 -8.41 -16.40
C VAL A 69 5.32 -9.65 -15.51
N ILE A 70 4.81 -9.51 -14.28
CA ILE A 70 4.66 -10.65 -13.37
C ILE A 70 3.71 -11.70 -13.96
N GLN A 71 2.63 -11.27 -14.60
CA GLN A 71 1.68 -12.18 -15.24
C GLN A 71 2.32 -13.02 -16.35
N GLU A 72 3.20 -12.42 -17.16
CA GLU A 72 3.94 -13.15 -18.18
C GLU A 72 4.94 -14.14 -17.57
N LEU A 73 5.51 -13.81 -16.41
CA LEU A 73 6.51 -14.64 -15.71
C LEU A 73 5.92 -15.57 -14.65
N ILE A 74 4.60 -15.64 -14.53
CA ILE A 74 3.92 -16.41 -13.46
C ILE A 74 4.30 -17.89 -13.45
N SER A 75 4.66 -18.44 -14.62
CA SER A 75 5.13 -19.84 -14.75
C SER A 75 6.40 -20.12 -13.96
N ASN A 76 7.23 -19.08 -13.73
CA ASN A 76 8.47 -19.18 -12.98
C ASN A 76 8.27 -18.97 -11.47
N LYS A 77 7.02 -18.64 -11.05
CA LYS A 77 6.67 -18.33 -9.66
C LYS A 77 7.65 -17.38 -8.99
N PRO A 78 7.84 -16.17 -9.52
CA PRO A 78 8.81 -15.25 -8.97
C PRO A 78 8.48 -14.87 -7.53
N GLU A 79 9.53 -14.62 -6.74
CA GLU A 79 9.40 -14.05 -5.41
C GLU A 79 9.09 -12.56 -5.52
N LEU A 80 8.07 -12.13 -4.80
CA LEU A 80 7.59 -10.76 -4.79
C LEU A 80 7.54 -10.23 -3.38
N GLU A 81 8.02 -9.02 -3.19
CA GLU A 81 7.77 -8.21 -2.02
C GLU A 81 6.61 -7.26 -2.34
N VAL A 82 5.46 -7.50 -1.73
CA VAL A 82 4.24 -6.73 -1.99
C VAL A 82 3.87 -5.94 -0.75
N THR A 83 3.83 -4.62 -0.88
CA THR A 83 3.34 -3.70 0.15
C THR A 83 1.91 -3.28 -0.19
N TYR A 84 0.99 -3.55 0.71
CA TYR A 84 -0.44 -3.28 0.50
C TYR A 84 -1.10 -2.71 1.76
N PHE A 85 -2.24 -2.07 1.56
CA PHE A 85 -3.05 -1.49 2.62
C PHE A 85 -4.15 -2.45 3.06
N ILE A 86 -4.30 -2.62 4.37
CA ILE A 86 -5.39 -3.39 4.97
C ILE A 86 -6.31 -2.41 5.67
N PRO A 87 -7.54 -2.19 5.16
CA PRO A 87 -8.50 -1.32 5.82
C PRO A 87 -8.90 -1.89 7.20
N ASP A 88 -9.12 -0.98 8.14
CA ASP A 88 -9.59 -1.34 9.47
C ASP A 88 -11.11 -1.56 9.47
N GLU A 89 -11.57 -2.58 10.19
CA GLU A 89 -13.00 -2.91 10.25
C GLU A 89 -13.83 -1.93 11.10
N LYS A 90 -13.19 -1.23 12.04
CA LYS A 90 -13.87 -0.43 13.07
C LYS A 90 -13.63 1.06 12.98
N LYS A 91 -12.53 1.46 12.35
CA LYS A 91 -12.09 2.85 12.25
C LYS A 91 -11.76 3.22 10.82
N ASP A 92 -11.87 4.52 10.54
CA ASP A 92 -11.33 5.06 9.30
C ASP A 92 -9.82 4.87 9.25
N GLY A 93 -9.31 4.44 8.09
CA GLY A 93 -7.91 4.11 7.89
C GLY A 93 -7.64 2.61 7.96
N GLY A 94 -6.41 2.24 8.28
CA GLY A 94 -5.97 0.84 8.31
C GLY A 94 -4.51 0.72 8.70
N ARG A 95 -3.84 -0.25 8.10
CA ARG A 95 -2.40 -0.49 8.27
C ARG A 95 -1.77 -0.91 6.95
N TYR A 96 -0.49 -0.66 6.82
CA TYR A 96 0.31 -1.19 5.73
C TYR A 96 0.96 -2.49 6.16
N GLU A 97 0.99 -3.45 5.27
CA GLU A 97 1.67 -4.73 5.48
C GLU A 97 2.51 -5.06 4.25
N THR A 98 3.70 -5.60 4.48
CA THR A 98 4.60 -6.05 3.43
C THR A 98 4.78 -7.55 3.55
N ILE A 99 4.53 -8.27 2.46
CA ILE A 99 4.70 -9.72 2.36
C ILE A 99 5.78 -10.00 1.32
N LEU A 100 6.74 -10.86 1.68
CA LEU A 100 7.73 -11.44 0.79
C LEU A 100 7.37 -12.91 0.58
N ASP A 101 6.93 -13.27 -0.63
CA ASP A 101 6.55 -14.65 -0.95
C ASP A 101 6.48 -14.85 -2.48
N ASN A 102 6.43 -16.10 -2.89
CA ASN A 102 6.26 -16.44 -4.29
C ASN A 102 4.81 -16.26 -4.73
N ILE A 103 4.63 -15.77 -5.94
CA ILE A 103 3.30 -15.67 -6.52
C ILE A 103 2.78 -17.04 -6.94
N ASN A 104 1.52 -17.30 -6.65
CA ASN A 104 0.83 -18.50 -7.11
C ASN A 104 -0.05 -18.21 -8.34
N LYS A 105 -0.90 -17.19 -8.25
CA LYS A 105 -1.88 -16.85 -9.28
C LYS A 105 -2.27 -15.38 -9.25
N ILE A 106 -2.53 -14.79 -10.42
CA ILE A 106 -3.23 -13.51 -10.58
C ILE A 106 -4.63 -13.78 -11.09
N ASP A 107 -5.64 -13.32 -10.36
CA ASP A 107 -7.04 -13.37 -10.80
C ASP A 107 -7.48 -12.00 -11.30
N ILE A 108 -7.47 -11.84 -12.63
CA ILE A 108 -7.78 -10.57 -13.30
C ILE A 108 -9.26 -10.19 -13.07
N TYR A 109 -10.16 -11.16 -13.04
CA TYR A 109 -11.60 -10.90 -12.88
C TYR A 109 -11.92 -10.37 -11.49
N LYS A 110 -11.27 -10.96 -10.46
CA LYS A 110 -11.42 -10.53 -9.08
C LYS A 110 -10.50 -9.39 -8.70
N GLN A 111 -9.55 -9.04 -9.59
CA GLN A 111 -8.49 -8.07 -9.31
C GLN A 111 -7.70 -8.42 -8.03
N GLN A 112 -7.26 -9.68 -7.93
CA GLN A 112 -6.57 -10.20 -6.76
C GLN A 112 -5.29 -10.94 -7.15
N ILE A 113 -4.27 -10.79 -6.30
CA ILE A 113 -3.05 -11.59 -6.35
C ILE A 113 -3.12 -12.63 -5.23
N VAL A 114 -2.87 -13.88 -5.58
CA VAL A 114 -2.81 -14.99 -4.63
C VAL A 114 -1.36 -15.40 -4.46
N MET A 115 -0.86 -15.32 -3.25
CA MET A 115 0.50 -15.72 -2.89
C MET A 115 0.58 -17.21 -2.58
N GLN A 116 1.79 -17.76 -2.49
CA GLN A 116 1.99 -19.20 -2.25
C GLN A 116 1.56 -19.62 -0.83
N ASN A 117 1.72 -18.73 0.14
CA ASN A 117 1.26 -18.92 1.53
C ASN A 117 -0.27 -18.87 1.66
N GLY A 118 -1.01 -18.61 0.58
CA GLY A 118 -2.47 -18.49 0.56
C GLY A 118 -3.00 -17.09 0.85
N ALA A 119 -2.15 -16.07 1.04
CA ALA A 119 -2.59 -14.69 1.19
C ALA A 119 -3.23 -14.21 -0.12
N ILE A 120 -4.37 -13.53 0.00
CA ILE A 120 -5.11 -12.93 -1.10
C ILE A 120 -5.04 -11.42 -0.94
N ILE A 121 -4.49 -10.73 -1.94
CA ILE A 121 -4.24 -9.28 -1.93
C ILE A 121 -5.05 -8.65 -3.05
N ASP A 122 -5.89 -7.68 -2.73
CA ASP A 122 -6.62 -6.90 -3.74
C ASP A 122 -5.65 -5.94 -4.45
N ILE A 123 -5.63 -5.96 -5.78
CA ILE A 123 -4.72 -5.13 -6.60
C ILE A 123 -4.90 -3.64 -6.29
N LYS A 124 -6.13 -3.20 -6.04
CA LYS A 124 -6.44 -1.80 -5.70
C LYS A 124 -5.86 -1.33 -4.35
N GLU A 125 -5.51 -2.25 -3.47
CA GLU A 125 -4.92 -1.94 -2.16
C GLU A 125 -3.39 -2.03 -2.19
N ILE A 126 -2.79 -2.43 -3.30
CA ILE A 126 -1.34 -2.52 -3.45
C ILE A 126 -0.76 -1.12 -3.61
N ILE A 127 0.28 -0.84 -2.83
CA ILE A 127 1.04 0.43 -2.88
C ILE A 127 2.31 0.26 -3.70
N ASP A 128 3.03 -0.86 -3.52
CA ASP A 128 4.24 -1.14 -4.26
C ASP A 128 4.47 -2.66 -4.40
N ILE A 129 5.16 -3.02 -5.48
CA ILE A 129 5.60 -4.38 -5.73
C ILE A 129 7.08 -4.31 -6.08
N ASN A 130 7.91 -5.02 -5.32
CA ASN A 130 9.32 -5.20 -5.57
C ASN A 130 9.63 -6.66 -5.87
N SER A 131 10.62 -6.88 -6.71
CA SER A 131 11.16 -8.20 -7.02
C SER A 131 12.56 -8.06 -7.58
N ASP A 132 13.35 -9.12 -7.49
CA ASP A 132 14.67 -9.17 -8.13
C ASP A 132 14.60 -8.91 -9.64
N ILE A 133 13.46 -9.24 -10.26
CA ILE A 133 13.19 -8.98 -11.67
C ILE A 133 13.27 -7.47 -11.98
N PHE A 134 12.94 -6.62 -11.00
CA PHE A 134 12.87 -5.17 -11.18
C PHE A 134 14.10 -4.42 -10.64
N LYS A 135 15.13 -5.09 -10.12
CA LYS A 135 16.31 -4.46 -9.50
C LYS A 135 16.99 -3.41 -10.37
N ASN A 136 16.92 -3.58 -11.69
CA ASN A 136 17.53 -2.66 -12.65
C ASN A 136 16.55 -1.58 -13.15
N ILE A 137 15.30 -1.59 -12.66
CA ILE A 137 14.28 -0.64 -13.11
C ILE A 137 14.27 0.54 -12.17
N ASN A 138 15.09 1.54 -12.46
CA ASN A 138 15.08 2.83 -11.77
C ASN A 138 13.81 3.62 -12.14
N GLN A 139 13.22 4.38 -11.21
CA GLN A 139 12.02 5.20 -11.48
C GLN A 139 12.21 6.18 -12.64
N GLU A 140 13.43 6.69 -12.85
CA GLU A 140 13.76 7.51 -14.03
C GLU A 140 13.67 6.73 -15.34
N LYS A 141 14.10 5.47 -15.35
CA LYS A 141 13.98 4.59 -16.51
C LYS A 141 12.51 4.26 -16.82
N ILE A 142 11.70 4.07 -15.80
CA ILE A 142 10.25 3.85 -15.97
C ILE A 142 9.57 5.08 -16.58
N ARG A 143 9.94 6.30 -16.19
CA ARG A 143 9.43 7.53 -16.81
C ARG A 143 9.80 7.66 -18.28
N GLN A 144 10.98 7.18 -18.69
CA GLN A 144 11.36 7.10 -20.10
C GLN A 144 10.54 6.03 -20.86
N ILE A 145 10.17 4.94 -20.19
CA ILE A 145 9.40 3.84 -20.75
C ILE A 145 7.91 4.19 -20.95
N ILE A 146 7.34 5.13 -20.20
CA ILE A 146 5.94 5.59 -20.38
C ILE A 146 5.65 6.07 -21.82
N GLY A 147 6.70 6.45 -22.58
CA GLY A 147 6.58 6.79 -24.00
C GLY A 147 6.64 5.59 -24.96
N PHE A 148 6.91 4.38 -24.47
CA PHE A 148 7.04 3.19 -25.28
C PHE A 148 5.76 2.35 -25.32
N THR A 149 5.58 1.60 -26.40
CA THR A 149 4.51 0.62 -26.48
C THR A 149 4.78 -0.55 -25.51
N LYS A 150 3.73 -1.30 -25.17
CA LYS A 150 3.80 -2.46 -24.26
C LYS A 150 4.92 -3.44 -24.65
N ASP A 151 5.07 -3.69 -25.96
CA ASP A 151 6.06 -4.62 -26.50
C ASP A 151 7.49 -4.09 -26.35
N GLU A 152 7.69 -2.79 -26.53
CA GLU A 152 8.98 -2.12 -26.34
C GLU A 152 9.40 -2.11 -24.87
N ILE A 153 8.45 -1.92 -23.94
CA ILE A 153 8.70 -2.00 -22.51
C ILE A 153 9.17 -3.40 -22.11
N ILE A 154 8.48 -4.40 -22.58
CA ILE A 154 8.83 -5.80 -22.29
C ILE A 154 10.20 -6.12 -22.88
N GLU A 155 10.49 -5.72 -24.11
CA GLU A 155 11.81 -5.93 -24.75
C GLU A 155 12.93 -5.24 -23.97
N TYR A 156 12.68 -4.02 -23.48
CA TYR A 156 13.64 -3.25 -22.68
C TYR A 156 13.95 -3.94 -21.34
N LEU A 157 12.90 -4.35 -20.60
CA LEU A 157 13.03 -5.02 -19.30
C LEU A 157 13.76 -6.37 -19.39
N PHE A 158 13.55 -7.10 -20.50
CA PHE A 158 14.21 -8.39 -20.70
C PHE A 158 15.61 -8.30 -21.31
N LYS A 159 15.94 -7.23 -22.02
CA LYS A 159 17.26 -7.04 -22.59
C LYS A 159 18.33 -6.80 -21.52
N GLU A 160 18.03 -6.00 -20.49
CA GLU A 160 18.96 -5.77 -19.38
C GLU A 160 19.16 -7.03 -18.51
N ASN A 161 18.10 -7.84 -18.32
CA ASN A 161 18.20 -9.11 -17.57
C ASN A 161 18.90 -10.23 -18.35
N SER A 162 19.01 -10.12 -19.68
CA SER A 162 19.68 -11.14 -20.50
C SER A 162 21.21 -11.04 -20.46
N GLU A 163 21.78 -9.90 -20.08
CA GLU A 163 23.23 -9.76 -19.88
C GLU A 163 23.69 -10.47 -18.60
N GLU A 164 22.80 -10.69 -17.62
CA GLU A 164 23.07 -11.45 -16.39
C GLU A 164 22.68 -12.94 -16.45
N GLY A 165 22.29 -13.47 -17.61
CA GLY A 165 22.12 -14.92 -17.84
C GLY A 165 20.75 -15.49 -17.41
N ILE A 166 19.76 -14.69 -17.08
CA ILE A 166 18.43 -15.10 -16.67
C ILE A 166 17.41 -14.81 -17.76
N CYS A 167 16.87 -15.84 -18.36
CA CYS A 167 15.80 -15.95 -19.34
C CYS A 167 16.19 -16.09 -20.81
N ARG A 168 16.63 -17.28 -21.19
CA ARG A 168 16.39 -17.81 -22.56
C ARG A 168 15.03 -18.50 -22.59
N ASN A 169 13.94 -17.78 -22.69
CA ASN A 169 12.65 -18.43 -22.91
C ASN A 169 12.33 -18.47 -24.41
N LYS A 170 12.44 -19.65 -25.00
CA LYS A 170 12.14 -19.92 -26.44
C LYS A 170 10.73 -19.45 -26.87
N LYS A 171 9.83 -19.25 -25.92
CA LYS A 171 8.46 -18.80 -26.13
C LYS A 171 8.39 -17.36 -26.64
N TRP A 172 9.34 -16.49 -26.27
CA TRP A 172 9.42 -15.10 -26.72
C TRP A 172 9.82 -14.96 -28.18
N GLN A 173 10.64 -15.85 -28.66
CA GLN A 173 10.99 -15.91 -30.09
C GLN A 173 9.76 -16.22 -30.96
N THR A 174 8.83 -17.02 -30.43
CA THR A 174 7.60 -17.40 -31.12
C THR A 174 6.59 -16.24 -31.17
N ILE A 175 6.51 -15.42 -30.10
CA ILE A 175 5.65 -14.24 -30.06
C ILE A 175 6.19 -13.12 -30.97
N LYS A 176 7.49 -12.90 -30.99
CA LYS A 176 8.14 -11.95 -31.91
C LYS A 176 7.88 -12.28 -33.38
N ASN A 177 7.78 -13.58 -33.72
CA ASN A 177 7.52 -14.07 -35.09
C ASN A 177 6.02 -14.13 -35.45
N SER A 178 5.12 -14.07 -34.48
CA SER A 178 3.69 -13.97 -34.74
C SER A 178 3.32 -12.50 -34.95
N ASN A 179 3.24 -12.07 -36.20
CA ASN A 179 2.74 -10.75 -36.64
C ASN A 179 1.27 -10.47 -36.25
N LEU A 180 0.76 -11.06 -35.17
CA LEU A 180 -0.64 -10.99 -34.75
C LEU A 180 -1.02 -9.65 -34.10
N TRP A 181 -0.06 -8.80 -33.73
CA TRP A 181 -0.34 -7.54 -33.03
C TRP A 181 -0.27 -6.27 -33.89
N ARG A 182 0.19 -6.39 -35.17
CA ARG A 182 0.26 -5.23 -36.09
C ARG A 182 -1.05 -4.87 -36.80
N ARG A 183 -2.18 -5.47 -36.41
CA ARG A 183 -3.49 -5.20 -37.04
C ARG A 183 -4.57 -4.94 -36.02
N LYS A 184 -4.44 -3.90 -35.20
CA LYS A 184 -5.57 -3.19 -34.60
C LYS A 184 -5.07 -1.82 -34.10
N LEU A 185 -4.94 -0.91 -35.02
CA LEU A 185 -5.22 0.51 -34.88
C LEU A 185 -6.50 0.78 -35.63
#